data_4c1e1ed42f0bc295b0106c6364512bef
#
_entry.id   4c1e1ed42f0bc295b0106c6364512bef
#
_cell.length_a   1.000
_cell.length_b   1.000
_cell.length_c   1.000
_cell.angle_alpha   90.00
_cell.angle_beta   90.00
_cell.angle_gamma   90.00
#
_symmetry.space_group_name_H-M   'P 1'
#
loop_
_entity.id
_entity.type
_entity.pdbx_description
1 polymer ?
#
loop_
_entity_poly.entity_id
_entity_poly.type
_entity_poly.pdbx_seq_one_letter_code
_entity_poly.pdbx_strand_id
1 'polypeptide(L)'
;EPFVSGQGTESALSLFQSGQQLMTSGDYSAAKSTLIKARDYDLLKFRAPSGIESLIPSLAEAHGAILVDSRSKFEENSSSTIIGNDLLLEHVHANLSGARLFADTFFESLINHLNKKGWQSTEADDFEYVISEVDSLYGVKQVKRLMGNWPFTDNVSPPEEVKNPNEVDYLISGQIPWVQAMNEAYMRQM
;
A
#
# COMPACT_ATOMS: atom_id res chain seq x y z
N GLU A 1 25.53 -4.22 9.33
CA GLU A 1 25.55 -2.76 9.55
C GLU A 1 24.53 -2.15 8.60
N PRO A 2 23.61 -1.31 9.07
CA PRO A 2 22.72 -0.61 8.16
C PRO A 2 23.58 0.23 7.21
N PHE A 3 23.29 0.20 5.93
CA PHE A 3 23.94 1.03 4.93
C PHE A 3 23.76 2.51 5.28
N VAL A 4 24.64 3.05 6.09
CA VAL A 4 24.69 4.47 6.39
C VAL A 4 25.42 5.16 5.24
N SER A 5 24.67 5.59 4.25
CA SER A 5 25.20 6.44 3.20
C SER A 5 25.38 7.85 3.72
N GLY A 6 26.61 8.28 3.78
CA GLY A 6 26.99 9.69 3.85
C GLY A 6 27.01 10.25 5.26
N GLN A 7 28.21 10.60 5.72
CA GLN A 7 28.44 11.56 6.83
C GLN A 7 28.06 12.99 6.38
N GLY A 8 26.78 13.18 6.05
CA GLY A 8 26.20 14.49 5.76
C GLY A 8 25.00 14.72 6.66
N THR A 9 24.70 15.94 6.96
CA THR A 9 23.53 16.36 7.77
C THR A 9 22.18 15.93 7.18
N GLU A 10 22.15 15.39 5.95
CA GLU A 10 20.96 14.92 5.27
C GLU A 10 21.12 13.44 4.86
N SER A 11 20.67 12.53 5.70
CA SER A 11 20.47 11.12 5.33
C SER A 11 18.99 10.81 5.13
N ALA A 12 18.64 9.74 4.44
CA ALA A 12 17.25 9.29 4.32
C ALA A 12 16.58 9.14 5.69
N LEU A 13 17.29 8.59 6.66
CA LEU A 13 16.80 8.41 8.03
C LEU A 13 16.56 9.77 8.74
N SER A 14 17.51 10.72 8.67
CA SER A 14 17.35 12.02 9.31
C SER A 14 16.21 12.83 8.68
N LEU A 15 16.06 12.77 7.36
CA LEU A 15 14.95 13.39 6.64
C LEU A 15 13.60 12.73 7.00
N PHE A 16 13.56 11.42 7.12
CA PHE A 16 12.36 10.71 7.55
C PHE A 16 11.92 11.11 8.95
N GLN A 17 12.86 11.14 9.91
CA GLN A 17 12.59 11.58 11.28
C GLN A 17 12.11 13.06 11.35
N SER A 18 12.73 13.94 10.58
CA SER A 18 12.29 15.34 10.46
C SER A 18 10.91 15.45 9.87
N GLY A 19 10.61 14.67 8.82
CA GLY A 19 9.28 14.60 8.22
C GLY A 19 8.20 14.14 9.21
N GLN A 20 8.50 13.14 10.04
CA GLN A 20 7.59 12.68 11.11
C GLN A 20 7.34 13.76 12.17
N GLN A 21 8.37 14.52 12.56
CA GLN A 21 8.22 15.63 13.49
C GLN A 21 7.32 16.74 12.92
N LEU A 22 7.51 17.07 11.63
CA LEU A 22 6.68 18.04 10.92
C LEU A 22 5.21 17.57 10.82
N MET A 23 4.97 16.28 10.57
CA MET A 23 3.62 15.71 10.63
C MET A 23 2.99 15.90 12.02
N THR A 24 3.75 15.61 13.07
CA THR A 24 3.26 15.73 14.46
C THR A 24 2.95 17.20 14.82
N SER A 25 3.70 18.16 14.27
CA SER A 25 3.44 19.58 14.47
C SER A 25 2.32 20.16 13.59
N GLY A 26 1.79 19.36 12.65
CA GLY A 26 0.72 19.77 11.73
C GLY A 26 1.20 20.53 10.48
N ASP A 27 2.52 20.67 10.29
CA ASP A 27 3.06 21.26 9.05
C ASP A 27 3.16 20.21 7.96
N TYR A 28 2.00 19.81 7.43
CA TYR A 28 1.91 18.76 6.41
C TYR A 28 2.58 19.10 5.09
N SER A 29 2.67 20.39 4.75
CA SER A 29 3.35 20.83 3.52
C SER A 29 4.85 20.60 3.59
N ALA A 30 5.47 21.05 4.69
CA ALA A 30 6.88 20.81 4.93
C ALA A 30 7.17 19.32 5.15
N ALA A 31 6.28 18.62 5.87
CA ALA A 31 6.38 17.18 6.08
C ALA A 31 6.42 16.41 4.74
N LYS A 32 5.48 16.68 3.84
CA LYS A 32 5.40 16.04 2.52
C LYS A 32 6.69 16.24 1.72
N SER A 33 7.17 17.47 1.63
CA SER A 33 8.40 17.77 0.88
C SER A 33 9.63 17.10 1.49
N THR A 34 9.71 17.01 2.81
CA THR A 34 10.81 16.38 3.53
C THR A 34 10.78 14.85 3.38
N LEU A 35 9.59 14.24 3.47
CA LEU A 35 9.40 12.80 3.27
C LEU A 35 9.67 12.37 1.82
N ILE A 36 9.34 13.20 0.82
CA ILE A 36 9.72 12.95 -0.57
C ILE A 36 11.24 12.93 -0.70
N LYS A 37 11.96 13.89 -0.10
CA LYS A 37 13.42 13.87 -0.08
C LYS A 37 13.96 12.61 0.61
N ALA A 38 13.40 12.23 1.76
CA ALA A 38 13.79 11.00 2.45
C ALA A 38 13.70 9.78 1.53
N ARG A 39 12.59 9.63 0.80
CA ARG A 39 12.38 8.56 -0.19
C ARG A 39 13.44 8.62 -1.31
N ASP A 40 13.72 9.80 -1.82
CA ASP A 40 14.67 9.98 -2.93
C ASP A 40 16.12 9.71 -2.51
N TYR A 41 16.44 9.91 -1.23
CA TYR A 41 17.75 9.62 -0.63
C TYR A 41 17.87 8.16 -0.16
N ASP A 42 16.75 7.41 -0.05
CA ASP A 42 16.79 6.02 0.34
C ASP A 42 17.56 5.18 -0.69
N LEU A 43 18.48 4.34 -0.21
CA LEU A 43 19.26 3.44 -1.06
C LEU A 43 18.44 2.21 -1.49
N LEU A 44 17.50 1.77 -0.66
CA LEU A 44 16.56 0.71 -1.00
C LEU A 44 15.36 1.30 -1.74
N LYS A 45 15.37 1.22 -3.06
CA LYS A 45 14.35 1.80 -3.92
C LYS A 45 13.08 0.95 -4.00
N PHE A 46 12.40 0.71 -2.88
CA PHE A 46 11.09 0.05 -2.89
C PHE A 46 10.01 0.89 -3.57
N ARG A 47 10.14 2.22 -3.51
CA ARG A 47 9.27 3.16 -4.20
C ARG A 47 10.05 3.93 -5.24
N ALA A 48 9.38 4.27 -6.34
CA ALA A 48 9.98 5.08 -7.39
C ALA A 48 10.43 6.45 -6.84
N PRO A 49 11.68 6.88 -7.05
CA PRO A 49 12.11 8.22 -6.72
C PRO A 49 11.48 9.25 -7.66
N SER A 50 11.51 10.53 -7.26
CA SER A 50 10.91 11.65 -8.01
C SER A 50 11.33 11.72 -9.48
N GLY A 51 12.59 11.37 -9.78
CA GLY A 51 13.09 11.34 -11.15
C GLY A 51 12.39 10.30 -12.04
N ILE A 52 12.04 9.13 -11.50
CA ILE A 52 11.27 8.11 -12.23
C ILE A 52 9.80 8.54 -12.32
N GLU A 53 9.22 9.02 -11.23
CA GLU A 53 7.82 9.46 -11.21
C GLU A 53 7.55 10.55 -12.26
N SER A 54 8.47 11.49 -12.44
CA SER A 54 8.32 12.57 -13.42
C SER A 54 8.40 12.11 -14.88
N LEU A 55 9.00 10.95 -15.15
CA LEU A 55 9.10 10.39 -16.49
C LEU A 55 7.81 9.69 -16.95
N ILE A 56 7.01 9.18 -16.03
CA ILE A 56 5.83 8.37 -16.35
C ILE A 56 4.82 9.12 -17.23
N PRO A 57 4.41 10.37 -16.91
CA PRO A 57 3.49 11.12 -17.76
C PRO A 57 4.02 11.38 -19.17
N SER A 58 5.28 11.79 -19.29
CA SER A 58 5.89 12.07 -20.61
C SER A 58 6.04 10.81 -21.46
N LEU A 59 6.35 9.67 -20.85
CA LEU A 59 6.41 8.38 -21.57
C LEU A 59 5.01 7.93 -21.99
N ALA A 60 4.00 8.08 -21.14
CA ALA A 60 2.63 7.76 -21.50
C ALA A 60 2.16 8.60 -22.69
N GLU A 61 2.43 9.91 -22.70
CA GLU A 61 2.10 10.79 -23.80
C GLU A 61 2.85 10.41 -25.08
N ALA A 62 4.17 10.21 -25.01
CA ALA A 62 5.01 9.87 -26.15
C ALA A 62 4.60 8.56 -26.83
N HIS A 63 4.05 7.62 -26.08
CA HIS A 63 3.66 6.28 -26.57
C HIS A 63 2.14 6.11 -26.72
N GLY A 64 1.33 7.16 -26.52
CA GLY A 64 -0.13 7.09 -26.61
C GLY A 64 -0.77 6.14 -25.59
N ALA A 65 -0.11 5.92 -24.46
CA ALA A 65 -0.63 5.13 -23.37
C ALA A 65 -1.62 5.94 -22.51
N ILE A 66 -2.57 5.24 -21.88
CA ILE A 66 -3.49 5.87 -20.94
C ILE A 66 -2.77 6.04 -19.60
N LEU A 67 -2.58 7.28 -19.18
CA LEU A 67 -2.07 7.56 -17.83
C LEU A 67 -3.22 7.47 -16.83
N VAL A 68 -3.06 6.59 -15.83
CA VAL A 68 -3.94 6.50 -14.67
C VAL A 68 -3.21 7.15 -13.50
N ASP A 69 -3.61 8.37 -13.12
CA ASP A 69 -2.95 9.13 -12.05
C ASP A 69 -3.44 8.67 -10.66
N SER A 70 -3.07 7.44 -10.31
CA SER A 70 -3.40 6.86 -9.01
C SER A 70 -2.74 7.59 -7.86
N ARG A 71 -1.57 8.21 -8.08
CA ARG A 71 -0.87 8.96 -7.03
C ARG A 71 -1.69 10.16 -6.58
N SER A 72 -2.12 11.03 -7.49
CA SER A 72 -2.95 12.18 -7.14
C SER A 72 -4.21 11.75 -6.43
N LYS A 73 -4.86 10.68 -6.88
CA LYS A 73 -6.04 10.12 -6.20
C LYS A 73 -5.76 9.68 -4.78
N PHE A 74 -4.64 9.01 -4.55
CA PHE A 74 -4.23 8.60 -3.20
C PHE A 74 -3.89 9.81 -2.32
N GLU A 75 -3.20 10.81 -2.84
CA GLU A 75 -2.92 12.06 -2.12
C GLU A 75 -4.21 12.80 -1.73
N GLU A 76 -5.16 12.92 -2.65
CA GLU A 76 -6.47 13.56 -2.41
C GLU A 76 -7.31 12.85 -1.35
N ASN A 77 -7.20 11.51 -1.26
CA ASN A 77 -7.95 10.68 -0.33
C ASN A 77 -7.18 10.36 0.97
N SER A 78 -5.96 10.87 1.13
CA SER A 78 -5.20 10.76 2.36
C SER A 78 -5.49 11.95 3.30
N SER A 79 -5.62 11.70 4.59
CA SER A 79 -6.03 12.69 5.61
C SER A 79 -5.15 13.94 5.68
N SER A 80 -3.89 13.85 5.26
CA SER A 80 -2.91 14.94 5.27
C SER A 80 -2.29 15.21 3.89
N THR A 81 -2.90 14.72 2.81
CA THR A 81 -2.31 14.69 1.45
C THR A 81 -0.97 13.95 1.37
N ILE A 82 -0.63 13.19 2.41
CA ILE A 82 0.54 12.34 2.50
C ILE A 82 0.06 10.91 2.56
N ILE A 83 0.39 10.12 1.53
CA ILE A 83 -0.04 8.73 1.44
C ILE A 83 0.59 7.93 2.59
N GLY A 84 -0.25 7.29 3.39
CA GLY A 84 0.14 6.56 4.59
C GLY A 84 -0.78 5.39 4.90
N ASN A 85 -0.86 5.01 6.19
CA ASN A 85 -1.58 3.85 6.68
C ASN A 85 -3.11 3.92 6.51
N ASP A 86 -3.66 5.07 6.16
CA ASP A 86 -5.06 5.23 5.77
C ASP A 86 -5.38 4.50 4.45
N LEU A 87 -4.42 4.36 3.54
CA LEU A 87 -4.56 3.70 2.24
C LEU A 87 -3.57 2.55 2.00
N LEU A 88 -2.49 2.46 2.78
CA LEU A 88 -1.47 1.44 2.62
C LEU A 88 -1.33 0.58 3.88
N LEU A 89 -1.00 -0.70 3.70
CA LEU A 89 -0.63 -1.63 4.77
C LEU A 89 0.80 -1.38 5.26
N GLU A 90 1.68 -1.08 4.32
CA GLU A 90 3.08 -0.74 4.52
C GLU A 90 3.55 0.16 3.36
N HIS A 91 4.82 0.13 3.01
CA HIS A 91 5.41 1.09 2.06
C HIS A 91 4.91 1.00 0.61
N VAL A 92 4.31 -0.12 0.16
CA VAL A 92 3.84 -0.30 -1.23
C VAL A 92 2.52 -1.04 -1.40
N HIS A 93 2.09 -1.87 -0.44
CA HIS A 93 0.85 -2.64 -0.58
C HIS A 93 -0.35 -1.85 -0.07
N ALA A 94 -1.36 -1.72 -0.92
CA ALA A 94 -2.60 -1.08 -0.54
C ALA A 94 -3.36 -1.90 0.52
N ASN A 95 -3.97 -1.21 1.49
CA ASN A 95 -5.00 -1.79 2.32
C ASN A 95 -6.32 -1.88 1.51
N LEU A 96 -7.39 -2.34 2.13
CA LEU A 96 -8.66 -2.52 1.44
C LEU A 96 -9.19 -1.21 0.82
N SER A 97 -9.11 -0.10 1.55
CA SER A 97 -9.55 1.21 1.06
C SER A 97 -8.69 1.68 -0.10
N GLY A 98 -7.37 1.49 -0.01
CA GLY A 98 -6.44 1.79 -1.09
C GLY A 98 -6.65 0.90 -2.33
N ALA A 99 -6.91 -0.40 -2.13
CA ALA A 99 -7.19 -1.32 -3.23
C ALA A 99 -8.47 -0.94 -3.97
N ARG A 100 -9.52 -0.57 -3.23
CA ARG A 100 -10.76 -0.05 -3.82
C ARG A 100 -10.52 1.24 -4.59
N LEU A 101 -9.79 2.18 -4.00
CA LEU A 101 -9.45 3.44 -4.66
C LEU A 101 -8.65 3.23 -5.96
N PHE A 102 -7.73 2.25 -5.98
CA PHE A 102 -7.06 1.85 -7.21
C PHE A 102 -8.06 1.35 -8.26
N ALA A 103 -8.93 0.41 -7.89
CA ALA A 103 -9.91 -0.17 -8.81
C ALA A 103 -10.80 0.93 -9.40
N ASP A 104 -11.34 1.82 -8.57
CA ASP A 104 -12.19 2.92 -9.00
C ASP A 104 -11.44 3.87 -9.96
N THR A 105 -10.20 4.23 -9.63
CA THR A 105 -9.37 5.12 -10.46
C THR A 105 -9.06 4.52 -11.84
N PHE A 106 -8.73 3.22 -11.88
CA PHE A 106 -8.50 2.52 -13.14
C PHE A 106 -9.79 2.38 -13.95
N PHE A 107 -10.90 2.04 -13.30
CA PHE A 107 -12.20 1.92 -13.93
C PHE A 107 -12.64 3.25 -14.56
N GLU A 108 -12.59 4.36 -13.80
CA GLU A 108 -12.91 5.69 -14.32
C GLU A 108 -12.07 6.06 -15.55
N SER A 109 -10.76 5.80 -15.49
CA SER A 109 -9.85 6.09 -16.60
C SER A 109 -10.17 5.25 -17.85
N LEU A 110 -10.50 3.98 -17.65
CA LEU A 110 -10.88 3.05 -18.72
C LEU A 110 -12.21 3.48 -19.36
N ILE A 111 -13.24 3.75 -18.56
CA ILE A 111 -14.55 4.18 -19.05
C ILE A 111 -14.44 5.49 -19.82
N ASN A 112 -13.69 6.46 -19.32
CA ASN A 112 -13.45 7.72 -20.01
C ASN A 112 -12.77 7.53 -21.37
N HIS A 113 -11.83 6.58 -21.45
CA HIS A 113 -11.18 6.23 -22.72
C HIS A 113 -12.15 5.54 -23.71
N LEU A 114 -12.94 4.60 -23.24
CA LEU A 114 -13.91 3.86 -24.05
C LEU A 114 -15.01 4.79 -24.56
N ASN A 115 -15.54 5.67 -23.72
CA ASN A 115 -16.54 6.66 -24.09
C ASN A 115 -16.05 7.59 -25.22
N LYS A 116 -14.77 8.03 -25.17
CA LYS A 116 -14.15 8.80 -26.26
C LYS A 116 -14.07 8.03 -27.58
N LYS A 117 -14.11 6.69 -27.54
CA LYS A 117 -14.15 5.81 -28.72
C LYS A 117 -15.58 5.43 -29.14
N GLY A 118 -16.60 6.02 -28.53
CA GLY A 118 -18.00 5.78 -28.87
C GLY A 118 -18.61 4.54 -28.21
N TRP A 119 -17.93 3.94 -27.23
CA TRP A 119 -18.52 2.87 -26.41
C TRP A 119 -19.41 3.52 -25.36
N GLN A 120 -20.61 2.96 -25.16
CA GLN A 120 -21.47 3.35 -24.05
C GLN A 120 -21.37 2.26 -22.98
N SER A 121 -20.99 2.65 -21.77
CA SER A 121 -21.11 1.74 -20.63
C SER A 121 -22.59 1.59 -20.26
N THR A 122 -23.05 0.37 -20.13
CA THR A 122 -24.25 0.09 -19.33
C THR A 122 -23.91 0.34 -17.87
N GLU A 123 -24.88 0.85 -17.09
CA GLU A 123 -24.71 1.04 -15.65
C GLU A 123 -24.09 -0.23 -15.03
N ALA A 124 -23.00 -0.04 -14.29
CA ALA A 124 -22.45 -1.12 -13.51
C ALA A 124 -23.41 -1.39 -12.35
N ASP A 125 -23.84 -2.64 -12.17
CA ASP A 125 -24.50 -3.03 -10.94
C ASP A 125 -23.59 -2.67 -9.75
N ASP A 126 -24.20 -2.14 -8.69
CA ASP A 126 -23.49 -1.91 -7.42
C ASP A 126 -22.95 -3.24 -6.91
N PHE A 127 -21.66 -3.48 -7.16
CA PHE A 127 -20.99 -4.69 -6.72
C PHE A 127 -20.48 -4.47 -5.29
N GLU A 128 -21.18 -5.03 -4.32
CA GLU A 128 -20.73 -5.03 -2.94
C GLU A 128 -19.63 -6.09 -2.76
N TYR A 129 -18.40 -5.63 -2.55
CA TYR A 129 -17.29 -6.52 -2.19
C TYR A 129 -17.48 -7.03 -0.76
N VAL A 130 -17.90 -8.29 -0.64
CA VAL A 130 -17.93 -8.97 0.66
C VAL A 130 -16.54 -9.52 0.94
N ILE A 131 -15.80 -8.83 1.81
CA ILE A 131 -14.54 -9.35 2.34
C ILE A 131 -14.85 -10.10 3.63
N SER A 132 -14.48 -11.36 3.67
CA SER A 132 -14.68 -12.18 4.86
C SER A 132 -13.72 -11.80 5.98
N GLU A 133 -14.09 -12.13 7.22
CA GLU A 133 -13.19 -12.00 8.36
C GLU A 133 -11.89 -12.80 8.16
N VAL A 134 -11.98 -13.97 7.52
CA VAL A 134 -10.81 -14.81 7.19
C VAL A 134 -9.86 -14.07 6.25
N ASP A 135 -10.37 -13.41 5.19
CA ASP A 135 -9.55 -12.60 4.27
C ASP A 135 -8.80 -11.50 5.02
N SER A 136 -9.52 -10.78 5.86
CA SER A 136 -8.96 -9.65 6.63
C SER A 136 -7.88 -10.10 7.61
N LEU A 137 -8.15 -11.15 8.39
CA LEU A 137 -7.20 -11.69 9.36
C LEU A 137 -5.98 -12.33 8.68
N TYR A 138 -6.20 -13.05 7.57
CA TYR A 138 -5.12 -13.62 6.77
C TYR A 138 -4.20 -12.52 6.25
N GLY A 139 -4.75 -11.48 5.66
CA GLY A 139 -3.98 -10.33 5.16
C GLY A 139 -3.16 -9.66 6.26
N VAL A 140 -3.77 -9.35 7.41
CA VAL A 140 -3.07 -8.75 8.57
C VAL A 140 -1.92 -9.63 9.06
N LYS A 141 -2.12 -10.95 9.16
CA LYS A 141 -1.07 -11.87 9.62
C LYS A 141 0.06 -12.00 8.61
N GLN A 142 -0.25 -12.03 7.31
CA GLN A 142 0.77 -12.04 6.26
C GLN A 142 1.64 -10.77 6.27
N VAL A 143 1.03 -9.61 6.43
CA VAL A 143 1.75 -8.32 6.54
C VAL A 143 2.63 -8.30 7.79
N LYS A 144 2.12 -8.72 8.95
CA LYS A 144 2.94 -8.83 10.18
C LYS A 144 4.15 -9.74 9.97
N ARG A 145 3.96 -10.90 9.32
CA ARG A 145 5.04 -11.83 8.99
C ARG A 145 6.07 -11.20 8.05
N LEU A 146 5.62 -10.47 7.04
CA LEU A 146 6.50 -9.75 6.12
C LEU A 146 7.31 -8.70 6.87
N MET A 147 6.67 -7.85 7.65
CA MET A 147 7.31 -6.75 8.39
C MET A 147 8.21 -7.23 9.54
N GLY A 148 8.04 -8.46 10.00
CA GLY A 148 8.90 -9.11 10.99
C GLY A 148 10.22 -9.66 10.44
N ASN A 149 10.49 -9.48 9.15
CA ASN A 149 11.69 -9.95 8.47
C ASN A 149 12.47 -8.80 7.81
N TRP A 150 13.69 -9.11 7.39
CA TRP A 150 14.45 -8.17 6.55
C TRP A 150 13.65 -7.85 5.26
N PRO A 151 13.62 -6.61 4.78
CA PRO A 151 14.40 -5.45 5.21
C PRO A 151 13.71 -4.54 6.25
N PHE A 152 12.57 -4.92 6.80
CA PHE A 152 11.81 -4.10 7.75
C PHE A 152 12.40 -4.10 9.16
N THR A 153 13.13 -5.16 9.51
CA THR A 153 13.82 -5.27 10.79
C THR A 153 15.11 -6.07 10.66
N ASP A 154 16.14 -5.62 11.35
CA ASP A 154 17.41 -6.35 11.49
C ASP A 154 17.32 -7.44 12.57
N ASN A 155 16.35 -7.30 13.49
CA ASN A 155 16.09 -8.26 14.56
C ASN A 155 14.95 -9.19 14.14
N VAL A 156 15.29 -10.21 13.36
CA VAL A 156 14.33 -11.26 13.00
C VAL A 156 14.00 -12.05 14.26
N SER A 157 12.83 -11.77 14.83
CA SER A 157 12.31 -12.59 15.93
C SER A 157 11.87 -13.95 15.39
N PRO A 158 12.14 -15.06 16.11
CA PRO A 158 11.56 -16.35 15.74
C PRO A 158 10.02 -16.21 15.67
N PRO A 159 9.36 -16.98 14.80
CA PRO A 159 7.90 -16.95 14.71
C PRO A 159 7.29 -17.10 16.10
N GLU A 160 6.40 -16.19 16.46
CA GLU A 160 5.70 -16.23 17.73
C GLU A 160 4.88 -17.53 17.81
N GLU A 161 5.09 -18.33 18.84
CA GLU A 161 4.32 -19.55 19.04
C GLU A 161 2.86 -19.18 19.34
N VAL A 162 1.97 -19.52 18.43
CA VAL A 162 0.54 -19.22 18.58
C VAL A 162 -0.05 -20.17 19.59
N LYS A 163 -0.27 -19.70 20.82
CA LYS A 163 -0.77 -20.54 21.94
C LYS A 163 -2.16 -21.13 21.69
N ASN A 164 -3.01 -20.42 20.96
CA ASN A 164 -4.35 -20.87 20.59
C ASN A 164 -4.58 -20.58 19.10
N PRO A 165 -4.09 -21.45 18.20
CA PRO A 165 -4.23 -21.24 16.78
C PRO A 165 -5.71 -21.31 16.36
N ASN A 166 -6.12 -20.42 15.48
CA ASN A 166 -7.42 -20.44 14.82
C ASN A 166 -7.29 -20.94 13.38
N GLU A 167 -8.40 -21.00 12.66
CA GLU A 167 -8.45 -21.46 11.27
C GLU A 167 -7.54 -20.65 10.34
N VAL A 168 -7.32 -19.36 10.64
CA VAL A 168 -6.40 -18.51 9.85
C VAL A 168 -4.94 -18.92 10.09
N ASP A 169 -4.57 -19.33 11.30
CA ASP A 169 -3.23 -19.84 11.61
C ASP A 169 -2.96 -21.17 10.91
N TYR A 170 -3.95 -22.05 10.87
CA TYR A 170 -3.88 -23.32 10.13
C TYR A 170 -3.81 -23.11 8.61
N LEU A 171 -4.54 -22.12 8.09
CA LEU A 171 -4.47 -21.74 6.69
C LEU A 171 -3.07 -21.21 6.32
N ILE A 172 -2.50 -20.31 7.12
CA ILE A 172 -1.18 -19.72 6.90
C ILE A 172 -0.07 -20.79 6.96
N SER A 173 -0.20 -21.75 7.86
CA SER A 173 0.75 -22.86 7.99
C SER A 173 0.55 -23.95 6.92
N GLY A 174 -0.47 -23.81 6.06
CA GLY A 174 -0.78 -24.79 5.02
C GLY A 174 -1.40 -26.09 5.53
N GLN A 175 -1.88 -26.11 6.78
CA GLN A 175 -2.49 -27.31 7.39
C GLN A 175 -3.92 -27.52 6.91
N ILE A 176 -4.64 -26.46 6.58
CA ILE A 176 -5.98 -26.52 6.00
C ILE A 176 -6.08 -25.68 4.73
N PRO A 177 -6.92 -26.09 3.73
CA PRO A 177 -7.18 -25.28 2.56
C PRO A 177 -8.12 -24.11 2.88
N TRP A 178 -8.10 -23.08 2.02
CA TRP A 178 -8.94 -21.89 2.12
C TRP A 178 -10.43 -22.18 2.38
N VAL A 179 -11.01 -23.11 1.62
CA VAL A 179 -12.44 -23.47 1.75
C VAL A 179 -12.76 -24.00 3.15
N GLN A 180 -11.85 -24.77 3.75
CA GLN A 180 -12.03 -25.26 5.11
C GLN A 180 -11.95 -24.13 6.13
N ALA A 181 -10.98 -23.23 6.02
CA ALA A 181 -10.86 -22.06 6.90
C ALA A 181 -12.12 -21.20 6.87
N MET A 182 -12.69 -20.97 5.68
CA MET A 182 -13.94 -20.22 5.50
C MET A 182 -15.13 -20.93 6.19
N ASN A 183 -15.26 -22.23 6.02
CA ASN A 183 -16.34 -23.00 6.64
C ASN A 183 -16.22 -22.99 8.18
N GLU A 184 -15.03 -23.15 8.73
CA GLU A 184 -14.80 -23.12 10.18
C GLU A 184 -15.10 -21.72 10.76
N ALA A 185 -14.69 -20.64 10.08
CA ALA A 185 -15.02 -19.27 10.49
C ALA A 185 -16.54 -19.04 10.46
N TYR A 186 -17.24 -19.50 9.41
CA TYR A 186 -18.69 -19.37 9.30
C TYR A 186 -19.42 -20.12 10.42
N MET A 187 -19.03 -21.38 10.70
CA MET A 187 -19.63 -22.18 11.74
C MET A 187 -19.41 -21.61 13.16
N ARG A 188 -18.37 -20.83 13.36
CA ARG A 188 -18.08 -20.16 14.63
C ARG A 188 -18.97 -18.94 14.89
N GLN A 189 -19.51 -18.33 13.84
CA GLN A 189 -20.42 -17.17 13.93
C GLN A 189 -21.88 -17.55 14.14
N MET A 190 -22.23 -18.82 13.95
CA MET A 190 -23.57 -19.37 14.21
C MET A 190 -23.73 -19.81 15.66
#